data_bee7fc6f77d68e080dc0c2703554b5bc
#
_entry.id   bee7fc6f77d68e080dc0c2703554b5bc
#
_cell.length_a   1.000
_cell.length_b   1.000
_cell.length_c   1.000
_cell.angle_alpha   90.00
_cell.angle_beta   90.00
_cell.angle_gamma   90.00
#
_symmetry.space_group_name_H-M   'P 1'
#
loop_
_entity.id
_entity.type
_entity.pdbx_description
1 polymer ?
#
loop_
_entity_poly.entity_id
_entity_poly.type
_entity_poly.pdbx_seq_one_letter_code
_entity_poly.pdbx_strand_id
1 'polypeptide(L)'
;MPSNTSSTLAPSDRATPRTRASHRQPGRHQGQHHRHQPHEPQTLTAAGLTVILVGVLLPMIDFFIVNVALPTIDRDLHASQPLLELVVSGYATAYALLLVIGGRLGDSIGRKRLFLLGMAAFTVTSLACGLAPTADFLVIGRVAQGASAALMVPQVLATIQAATTGERRARALGRYGATGGLAAVLGQVLGGVLVSANIDNLGWRPIFLVNVPIGLAGLVLAQRYVPDTRHGAPAPIDGTGTVLLGLTVLTLLVPLTEGESVGWPAWTIAMLVIAPVAAAAFVRYEVRAERTGHTPLVPPSLLQHRSMRRGLLLALPFFAGFGAFMFCYALLVQEGLHASALTAGLGLVPMAATFLFASLSTSRLLARFGAKVLAAGGLLQAAGLIILGVTVWLGWPHLAVAELAPGLAVAGLGQGLVMSPLFGVVLSEVPPAVAGTGAGVLTTTQQTALALGVATLGSLFLSLAGDGTGVSTAFLVVITVQVVVAIGVAAGARGLPGWRARIAVAGRDLAAAGHS
;
A
#
# COMPACT_ATOMS: atom_id res chain seq x y z
N MET A 1 67.81 39.84 2.70
CA MET A 1 68.95 40.41 3.51
C MET A 1 68.38 41.19 4.64
N PRO A 2 69.07 41.22 5.82
CA PRO A 2 69.35 40.14 6.76
C PRO A 2 68.74 40.55 8.11
N SER A 3 68.72 39.91 9.19
CA SER A 3 69.65 39.10 9.98
C SER A 3 69.07 38.93 11.37
N ASN A 4 69.19 37.78 11.94
CA ASN A 4 69.92 37.39 13.15
C ASN A 4 69.64 38.22 14.39
N THR A 5 69.43 37.67 15.60
CA THR A 5 70.27 36.76 16.38
C THR A 5 69.56 36.32 17.66
N SER A 6 69.51 35.06 17.96
CA SER A 6 70.13 34.31 19.09
C SER A 6 70.40 35.01 20.45
N SER A 7 69.97 34.37 21.56
CA SER A 7 70.83 33.82 22.68
C SER A 7 69.93 33.41 23.86
N THR A 8 69.91 32.16 24.22
CA THR A 8 70.54 31.44 25.33
C THR A 8 70.62 32.21 26.68
N LEU A 9 70.05 31.60 27.74
CA LEU A 9 70.72 31.15 28.95
C LEU A 9 69.72 30.60 30.01
N ALA A 10 69.96 29.40 30.46
CA ALA A 10 69.54 28.82 31.74
C ALA A 10 70.71 29.06 32.76
N PRO A 11 70.70 28.54 34.00
CA PRO A 11 69.64 28.10 34.94
C PRO A 11 69.91 28.69 36.38
N SER A 12 69.04 28.46 37.38
CA SER A 12 69.53 28.29 38.79
C SER A 12 68.47 27.61 39.66
N ASP A 13 68.94 26.53 40.26
CA ASP A 13 68.41 25.84 41.43
C ASP A 13 68.07 26.75 42.61
N ARG A 14 67.06 26.40 43.39
CA ARG A 14 67.10 26.34 44.84
C ARG A 14 66.00 25.52 45.48
N ALA A 15 66.35 24.73 46.46
CA ALA A 15 65.68 23.63 47.13
C ALA A 15 64.62 24.05 48.17
N THR A 16 63.62 23.20 48.28
CA THR A 16 62.82 22.64 49.43
C THR A 16 62.53 23.50 50.68
N PRO A 17 61.40 23.28 51.42
CA PRO A 17 61.16 21.99 52.08
C PRO A 17 59.69 21.52 52.14
N ARG A 18 59.58 20.22 52.46
CA ARG A 18 58.37 19.37 52.66
C ARG A 18 57.46 19.91 53.75
N THR A 19 56.12 19.92 53.47
CA THR A 19 55.11 19.79 54.50
C THR A 19 54.08 18.69 54.06
N ARG A 20 53.98 17.66 54.92
CA ARG A 20 52.99 16.59 54.82
C ARG A 20 51.60 17.17 55.10
N ALA A 21 50.71 17.06 54.17
CA ALA A 21 49.25 17.18 54.39
C ALA A 21 48.59 15.95 53.87
N SER A 22 47.90 15.27 54.76
CA SER A 22 47.10 14.09 54.56
C SER A 22 45.90 14.40 53.68
N HIS A 23 45.86 13.90 52.43
CA HIS A 23 44.68 13.95 51.59
C HIS A 23 43.81 12.70 51.81
N ARG A 24 42.68 12.90 52.50
CA ARG A 24 41.49 12.01 52.43
C ARG A 24 41.05 11.93 50.99
N GLN A 25 41.02 10.72 50.44
CA GLN A 25 40.39 10.43 49.15
C GLN A 25 38.88 10.60 49.29
N PRO A 26 38.19 11.39 48.43
CA PRO A 26 36.75 11.34 48.32
C PRO A 26 36.35 10.07 47.56
N GLY A 27 35.36 9.36 48.09
CA GLY A 27 34.83 8.12 47.51
C GLY A 27 34.42 8.27 46.03
N ARG A 28 34.98 7.41 45.20
CA ARG A 28 34.49 7.18 43.83
C ARG A 28 33.10 6.63 43.90
N HIS A 29 32.09 7.49 43.80
CA HIS A 29 30.78 7.06 43.29
C HIS A 29 30.99 6.60 41.86
N GLN A 30 31.07 5.28 41.66
CA GLN A 30 30.89 4.66 40.36
C GLN A 30 29.42 4.86 39.96
N GLY A 31 29.13 5.98 39.28
CA GLY A 31 27.92 6.11 38.49
C GLY A 31 27.94 5.01 37.45
N GLN A 32 27.11 4.00 37.65
CA GLN A 32 26.78 3.03 36.60
C GLN A 32 26.09 3.82 35.48
N HIS A 33 26.88 4.39 34.56
CA HIS A 33 26.38 4.71 33.23
C HIS A 33 25.97 3.39 32.60
N HIS A 34 24.66 3.05 32.69
CA HIS A 34 24.08 2.11 31.78
C HIS A 34 24.41 2.62 30.36
N ARG A 35 25.48 2.10 29.78
CA ARG A 35 25.74 2.18 28.35
C ARG A 35 24.51 1.56 27.69
N HIS A 36 23.63 2.41 27.17
CA HIS A 36 22.71 1.99 26.13
C HIS A 36 23.58 1.43 25.00
N GLN A 37 23.75 0.11 24.97
CA GLN A 37 24.27 -0.56 23.79
C GLN A 37 23.35 -0.15 22.63
N PRO A 38 23.88 0.39 21.54
CA PRO A 38 23.07 0.60 20.35
C PRO A 38 22.54 -0.78 19.96
N HIS A 39 21.22 -0.98 20.01
CA HIS A 39 20.61 -2.18 19.46
C HIS A 39 21.05 -2.28 17.99
N GLU A 40 21.84 -3.30 17.67
CA GLU A 40 22.12 -3.64 16.28
C GLU A 40 20.77 -3.70 15.52
N PRO A 41 20.67 -3.05 14.35
CA PRO A 41 19.42 -3.05 13.60
C PRO A 41 19.06 -4.51 13.26
N GLN A 42 17.98 -5.00 13.89
CA GLN A 42 17.50 -6.37 13.68
C GLN A 42 17.12 -6.52 12.20
N THR A 43 17.80 -7.39 11.49
CA THR A 43 17.53 -7.65 10.08
C THR A 43 16.25 -8.46 9.90
N LEU A 44 15.41 -8.07 8.96
CA LEU A 44 14.21 -8.82 8.59
C LEU A 44 14.59 -10.18 7.97
N THR A 45 14.27 -11.26 8.67
CA THR A 45 14.51 -12.64 8.18
C THR A 45 13.48 -13.03 7.11
N ALA A 46 13.72 -14.13 6.39
CA ALA A 46 12.74 -14.66 5.44
C ALA A 46 11.42 -15.06 6.12
N ALA A 47 11.50 -15.68 7.31
CA ALA A 47 10.32 -16.01 8.12
C ALA A 47 9.57 -14.75 8.57
N GLY A 48 10.29 -13.73 9.07
CA GLY A 48 9.69 -12.45 9.44
C GLY A 48 9.00 -11.76 8.26
N LEU A 49 9.62 -11.79 7.06
CA LEU A 49 9.00 -11.26 5.85
C LEU A 49 7.71 -12.00 5.49
N THR A 50 7.69 -13.34 5.53
CA THR A 50 6.48 -14.12 5.26
C THR A 50 5.37 -13.76 6.23
N VAL A 51 5.68 -13.65 7.52
CA VAL A 51 4.69 -13.31 8.55
C VAL A 51 4.10 -11.92 8.35
N ILE A 52 4.92 -10.89 8.06
CA ILE A 52 4.37 -9.56 7.81
C ILE A 52 3.57 -9.49 6.52
N LEU A 53 3.89 -10.31 5.50
CA LEU A 53 3.12 -10.38 4.26
C LEU A 53 1.73 -11.00 4.47
N VAL A 54 1.55 -11.90 5.45
CA VAL A 54 0.22 -12.36 5.88
C VAL A 54 -0.63 -11.19 6.37
N GLY A 55 -0.03 -10.21 7.04
CA GLY A 55 -0.71 -8.97 7.45
C GLY A 55 -1.16 -8.06 6.31
N VAL A 56 -0.72 -8.31 5.06
CA VAL A 56 -1.27 -7.66 3.86
C VAL A 56 -2.25 -8.59 3.17
N LEU A 57 -1.94 -9.88 3.13
CA LEU A 57 -2.74 -10.88 2.45
C LEU A 57 -4.15 -10.97 3.03
N LEU A 58 -4.26 -11.04 4.38
CA LEU A 58 -5.54 -11.16 5.07
C LEU A 58 -6.51 -10.02 4.75
N PRO A 59 -6.16 -8.73 4.96
CA PRO A 59 -7.07 -7.61 4.66
C PRO A 59 -7.44 -7.51 3.17
N MET A 60 -6.52 -7.88 2.28
CA MET A 60 -6.78 -7.84 0.84
C MET A 60 -7.70 -8.98 0.40
N ILE A 61 -7.49 -10.21 0.89
CA ILE A 61 -8.42 -11.33 0.66
C ILE A 61 -9.79 -10.96 1.20
N ASP A 62 -9.86 -10.47 2.43
CA ASP A 62 -11.10 -10.10 3.11
C ASP A 62 -11.89 -9.01 2.37
N PHE A 63 -11.20 -8.06 1.76
CA PHE A 63 -11.83 -7.05 0.92
C PHE A 63 -12.52 -7.65 -0.33
N PHE A 64 -11.85 -8.59 -1.01
CA PHE A 64 -12.37 -9.16 -2.25
C PHE A 64 -13.34 -10.31 -2.04
N ILE A 65 -13.20 -11.08 -0.95
CA ILE A 65 -13.99 -12.28 -0.68
C ILE A 65 -15.47 -11.96 -0.44
N VAL A 66 -15.74 -10.79 0.17
CA VAL A 66 -17.10 -10.35 0.51
C VAL A 66 -17.95 -10.12 -0.71
N ASN A 67 -17.40 -9.63 -1.83
CA ASN A 67 -18.14 -9.34 -3.04
C ASN A 67 -18.88 -10.57 -3.59
N VAL A 68 -18.27 -11.75 -3.46
CA VAL A 68 -18.88 -13.02 -3.90
C VAL A 68 -20.01 -13.45 -2.97
N ALA A 69 -19.96 -13.06 -1.70
CA ALA A 69 -20.91 -13.47 -0.68
C ALA A 69 -22.15 -12.55 -0.57
N LEU A 70 -22.14 -11.36 -1.18
CA LEU A 70 -23.22 -10.37 -1.06
C LEU A 70 -24.61 -10.95 -1.33
N PRO A 71 -24.87 -11.74 -2.40
CA PRO A 71 -26.20 -12.30 -2.63
C PRO A 71 -26.65 -13.31 -1.56
N THR A 72 -25.70 -13.95 -0.87
CA THR A 72 -26.00 -14.89 0.21
C THR A 72 -26.23 -14.14 1.52
N ILE A 73 -25.50 -13.06 1.78
CA ILE A 73 -25.70 -12.14 2.91
C ILE A 73 -27.09 -11.49 2.81
N ASP A 74 -27.48 -11.02 1.62
CA ASP A 74 -28.82 -10.46 1.37
C ASP A 74 -29.92 -11.43 1.76
N ARG A 75 -29.85 -12.66 1.24
CA ARG A 75 -30.88 -13.69 1.52
C ARG A 75 -30.95 -14.10 2.99
N ASP A 76 -29.82 -14.12 3.70
CA ASP A 76 -29.76 -14.58 5.10
C ASP A 76 -30.13 -13.47 6.10
N LEU A 77 -29.67 -12.24 5.87
CA LEU A 77 -29.88 -11.11 6.78
C LEU A 77 -31.03 -10.18 6.33
N HIS A 78 -31.67 -10.44 5.19
CA HIS A 78 -32.71 -9.58 4.59
C HIS A 78 -32.27 -8.10 4.54
N ALA A 79 -31.01 -7.89 4.10
CA ALA A 79 -30.37 -6.59 4.10
C ALA A 79 -30.94 -5.70 2.98
N SER A 80 -31.18 -4.42 3.29
CA SER A 80 -31.50 -3.47 2.22
C SER A 80 -30.29 -3.22 1.32
N GLN A 81 -30.52 -2.86 0.05
CA GLN A 81 -29.46 -2.56 -0.91
C GLN A 81 -28.40 -1.58 -0.36
N PRO A 82 -28.77 -0.46 0.31
CA PRO A 82 -27.77 0.42 0.90
C PRO A 82 -26.92 -0.24 2.00
N LEU A 83 -27.49 -1.15 2.81
CA LEU A 83 -26.70 -1.86 3.81
C LEU A 83 -25.71 -2.83 3.18
N LEU A 84 -26.06 -3.52 2.09
CA LEU A 84 -25.14 -4.39 1.37
C LEU A 84 -23.96 -3.60 0.78
N GLU A 85 -24.20 -2.42 0.25
CA GLU A 85 -23.18 -1.52 -0.24
C GLU A 85 -22.26 -1.05 0.89
N LEU A 86 -22.82 -0.70 2.05
CA LEU A 86 -22.05 -0.32 3.24
C LEU A 86 -21.21 -1.47 3.81
N VAL A 87 -21.59 -2.73 3.62
CA VAL A 87 -20.74 -3.89 4.00
C VAL A 87 -19.39 -3.85 3.26
N VAL A 88 -19.36 -3.38 2.01
CA VAL A 88 -18.13 -3.25 1.22
C VAL A 88 -17.47 -1.90 1.42
N SER A 89 -18.21 -0.82 1.20
CA SER A 89 -17.72 0.55 1.22
C SER A 89 -17.32 1.03 2.60
N GLY A 90 -18.01 0.60 3.65
CA GLY A 90 -17.68 0.93 5.04
C GLY A 90 -16.28 0.44 5.45
N TYR A 91 -15.91 -0.77 5.03
CA TYR A 91 -14.54 -1.28 5.19
C TYR A 91 -13.53 -0.42 4.43
N ALA A 92 -13.77 -0.20 3.13
CA ALA A 92 -12.85 0.54 2.25
C ALA A 92 -12.63 1.97 2.74
N THR A 93 -13.71 2.65 3.14
CA THR A 93 -13.67 4.03 3.64
C THR A 93 -12.90 4.12 4.96
N ALA A 94 -13.20 3.27 5.95
CA ALA A 94 -12.48 3.24 7.22
C ALA A 94 -11.00 2.90 7.01
N TYR A 95 -10.70 1.95 6.15
CA TYR A 95 -9.35 1.57 5.78
C TYR A 95 -8.58 2.75 5.18
N ALA A 96 -9.11 3.39 4.14
CA ALA A 96 -8.46 4.50 3.46
C ALA A 96 -8.26 5.72 4.38
N LEU A 97 -9.27 6.05 5.20
CA LEU A 97 -9.26 7.15 6.16
C LEU A 97 -8.13 7.03 7.18
N LEU A 98 -7.91 5.83 7.69
CA LEU A 98 -7.00 5.61 8.82
C LEU A 98 -5.59 5.19 8.39
N LEU A 99 -5.31 4.95 7.09
CA LEU A 99 -4.02 4.48 6.60
C LEU A 99 -2.85 5.41 6.96
N VAL A 100 -3.00 6.73 6.77
CA VAL A 100 -1.94 7.71 7.09
C VAL A 100 -1.75 7.80 8.61
N ILE A 101 -2.87 7.79 9.35
CA ILE A 101 -2.87 7.80 10.82
C ILE A 101 -2.17 6.53 11.33
N GLY A 102 -2.50 5.37 10.80
CA GLY A 102 -1.85 4.10 11.11
C GLY A 102 -0.35 4.14 10.83
N GLY A 103 0.06 4.68 9.69
CA GLY A 103 1.48 4.88 9.36
C GLY A 103 2.21 5.74 10.39
N ARG A 104 1.64 6.89 10.73
CA ARG A 104 2.20 7.82 11.73
C ARG A 104 2.24 7.22 13.13
N LEU A 105 1.18 6.55 13.52
CA LEU A 105 1.10 5.88 14.81
C LEU A 105 2.19 4.79 14.95
N GLY A 106 2.47 4.07 13.87
CA GLY A 106 3.56 3.09 13.85
C GLY A 106 4.95 3.70 14.01
N ASP A 107 5.18 4.87 13.43
CA ASP A 107 6.43 5.60 13.62
C ASP A 107 6.58 6.12 15.08
N SER A 108 5.46 6.45 15.76
CA SER A 108 5.42 6.93 17.14
C SER A 108 5.53 5.82 18.18
N ILE A 109 4.62 4.84 18.18
CA ILE A 109 4.52 3.82 19.24
C ILE A 109 5.29 2.53 18.93
N GLY A 110 5.77 2.37 17.69
CA GLY A 110 6.53 1.21 17.22
C GLY A 110 5.75 0.32 16.26
N ARG A 111 6.37 0.03 15.12
CA ARG A 111 5.77 -0.69 13.98
C ARG A 111 5.33 -2.11 14.34
N LYS A 112 6.17 -2.87 15.06
CA LYS A 112 5.85 -4.21 15.52
C LYS A 112 4.63 -4.23 16.45
N ARG A 113 4.58 -3.30 17.41
CA ARG A 113 3.46 -3.21 18.36
C ARG A 113 2.17 -2.90 17.63
N LEU A 114 2.20 -1.91 16.73
CA LEU A 114 1.00 -1.53 15.98
C LEU A 114 0.56 -2.61 15.00
N PHE A 115 1.49 -3.33 14.37
CA PHE A 115 1.19 -4.49 13.54
C PHE A 115 0.46 -5.58 14.34
N LEU A 116 0.95 -5.92 15.54
CA LEU A 116 0.32 -6.90 16.41
C LEU A 116 -1.08 -6.46 16.88
N LEU A 117 -1.22 -5.18 17.28
CA LEU A 117 -2.53 -4.63 17.67
C LEU A 117 -3.52 -4.64 16.51
N GLY A 118 -3.09 -4.23 15.31
CA GLY A 118 -3.90 -4.25 14.11
C GLY A 118 -4.34 -5.67 13.74
N MET A 119 -3.42 -6.65 13.80
CA MET A 119 -3.74 -8.06 13.52
C MET A 119 -4.69 -8.65 14.56
N ALA A 120 -4.50 -8.35 15.86
CA ALA A 120 -5.41 -8.80 16.90
C ALA A 120 -6.81 -8.21 16.71
N ALA A 121 -6.89 -6.89 16.49
CA ALA A 121 -8.16 -6.21 16.22
C ALA A 121 -8.83 -6.75 14.96
N PHE A 122 -8.09 -6.99 13.88
CA PHE A 122 -8.60 -7.58 12.64
C PHE A 122 -9.16 -8.99 12.87
N THR A 123 -8.47 -9.80 13.66
CA THR A 123 -8.92 -11.17 14.00
C THR A 123 -10.22 -11.13 14.80
N VAL A 124 -10.32 -10.26 15.80
CA VAL A 124 -11.52 -10.09 16.63
C VAL A 124 -12.69 -9.56 15.78
N THR A 125 -12.47 -8.56 14.95
CA THR A 125 -13.51 -7.99 14.09
C THR A 125 -13.95 -8.97 13.01
N SER A 126 -13.04 -9.80 12.45
CA SER A 126 -13.41 -10.91 11.57
C SER A 126 -14.31 -11.93 12.26
N LEU A 127 -13.99 -12.30 13.50
CA LEU A 127 -14.87 -13.17 14.28
C LEU A 127 -16.25 -12.53 14.49
N ALA A 128 -16.28 -11.25 14.84
CA ALA A 128 -17.53 -10.50 15.00
C ALA A 128 -18.35 -10.45 13.71
N CYS A 129 -17.72 -10.20 12.55
CA CYS A 129 -18.39 -10.24 11.26
C CYS A 129 -18.95 -11.64 10.95
N GLY A 130 -18.18 -12.70 11.19
CA GLY A 130 -18.62 -14.09 10.98
C GLY A 130 -19.77 -14.53 11.89
N LEU A 131 -19.95 -13.86 13.04
CA LEU A 131 -21.04 -14.11 14.00
C LEU A 131 -22.15 -13.05 13.92
N ALA A 132 -22.16 -12.18 12.93
CA ALA A 132 -23.11 -11.08 12.82
C ALA A 132 -24.57 -11.58 12.75
N PRO A 133 -25.44 -11.11 13.65
CA PRO A 133 -26.85 -11.48 13.67
C PRO A 133 -27.72 -10.62 12.75
N THR A 134 -27.26 -9.41 12.39
CA THR A 134 -27.99 -8.44 11.55
C THR A 134 -27.02 -7.76 10.57
N ALA A 135 -27.57 -7.18 9.51
CA ALA A 135 -26.79 -6.43 8.52
C ALA A 135 -26.12 -5.19 9.13
N ASP A 136 -26.81 -4.46 10.02
CA ASP A 136 -26.22 -3.30 10.72
C ASP A 136 -25.00 -3.69 11.57
N PHE A 137 -25.09 -4.81 12.29
CA PHE A 137 -23.96 -5.33 13.07
C PHE A 137 -22.80 -5.69 12.15
N LEU A 138 -23.08 -6.30 10.99
CA LEU A 138 -22.07 -6.63 9.99
C LEU A 138 -21.39 -5.37 9.46
N VAL A 139 -22.14 -4.31 9.13
CA VAL A 139 -21.60 -3.01 8.68
C VAL A 139 -20.66 -2.41 9.73
N ILE A 140 -21.08 -2.37 11.02
CA ILE A 140 -20.23 -1.88 12.10
C ILE A 140 -18.95 -2.72 12.22
N GLY A 141 -19.08 -4.05 12.15
CA GLY A 141 -17.95 -4.97 12.12
C GLY A 141 -16.99 -4.69 10.97
N ARG A 142 -17.50 -4.42 9.78
CA ARG A 142 -16.72 -4.10 8.58
C ARG A 142 -15.97 -2.77 8.71
N VAL A 143 -16.58 -1.73 9.25
CA VAL A 143 -15.91 -0.46 9.55
C VAL A 143 -14.77 -0.67 10.54
N ALA A 144 -15.00 -1.41 11.62
CA ALA A 144 -13.98 -1.74 12.62
C ALA A 144 -12.84 -2.61 12.02
N GLN A 145 -13.18 -3.52 11.12
CA GLN A 145 -12.22 -4.38 10.42
C GLN A 145 -11.35 -3.58 9.45
N GLY A 146 -11.92 -2.64 8.69
CA GLY A 146 -11.18 -1.70 7.85
C GLY A 146 -10.22 -0.82 8.64
N ALA A 147 -10.68 -0.30 9.80
CA ALA A 147 -9.84 0.44 10.74
C ALA A 147 -8.66 -0.41 11.25
N SER A 148 -8.91 -1.67 11.58
CA SER A 148 -7.87 -2.62 12.04
C SER A 148 -6.83 -2.90 10.96
N ALA A 149 -7.26 -3.07 9.71
CA ALA A 149 -6.39 -3.22 8.54
C ALA A 149 -5.49 -1.99 8.33
N ALA A 150 -6.04 -0.78 8.52
CA ALA A 150 -5.30 0.47 8.40
C ALA A 150 -4.18 0.62 9.44
N LEU A 151 -4.34 0.05 10.62
CA LEU A 151 -3.27 0.00 11.62
C LEU A 151 -2.14 -0.98 11.24
N MET A 152 -2.46 -2.05 10.53
CA MET A 152 -1.54 -3.15 10.24
C MET A 152 -0.75 -2.96 8.94
N VAL A 153 -1.43 -2.65 7.84
CA VAL A 153 -0.84 -2.68 6.49
C VAL A 153 0.32 -1.71 6.27
N PRO A 154 0.27 -0.43 6.72
CA PRO A 154 1.40 0.48 6.55
C PRO A 154 2.67 0.01 7.27
N GLN A 155 2.52 -0.76 8.37
CA GLN A 155 3.65 -1.27 9.14
C GLN A 155 4.48 -2.27 8.34
N VAL A 156 3.86 -2.99 7.40
CA VAL A 156 4.54 -3.97 6.55
C VAL A 156 5.54 -3.27 5.63
N LEU A 157 5.10 -2.27 4.87
CA LEU A 157 5.99 -1.47 4.01
C LEU A 157 7.05 -0.73 4.82
N ALA A 158 6.65 -0.12 5.95
CA ALA A 158 7.57 0.59 6.83
C ALA A 158 8.65 -0.33 7.44
N THR A 159 8.28 -1.56 7.83
CA THR A 159 9.22 -2.56 8.35
C THR A 159 10.18 -3.03 7.26
N ILE A 160 9.68 -3.32 6.04
CA ILE A 160 10.53 -3.67 4.90
C ILE A 160 11.52 -2.52 4.62
N GLN A 161 11.05 -1.29 4.58
CA GLN A 161 11.87 -0.11 4.31
C GLN A 161 12.96 0.10 5.36
N ALA A 162 12.65 -0.12 6.65
CA ALA A 162 13.57 0.10 7.75
C ALA A 162 14.57 -1.05 7.96
N ALA A 163 14.13 -2.30 7.77
CA ALA A 163 14.90 -3.49 8.10
C ALA A 163 15.61 -4.15 6.90
N THR A 164 15.51 -3.55 5.70
CA THR A 164 16.15 -4.10 4.50
C THR A 164 16.80 -3.01 3.65
N THR A 165 17.84 -3.38 2.89
CA THR A 165 18.56 -2.47 1.98
C THR A 165 18.87 -3.17 0.65
N GLY A 166 19.20 -2.38 -0.37
CA GLY A 166 19.68 -2.88 -1.66
C GLY A 166 18.78 -3.95 -2.28
N GLU A 167 19.38 -5.03 -2.74
CA GLU A 167 18.67 -6.13 -3.42
C GLU A 167 17.67 -6.88 -2.51
N ARG A 168 17.97 -6.96 -1.19
CA ARG A 168 17.04 -7.57 -0.22
C ARG A 168 15.73 -6.78 -0.14
N ARG A 169 15.83 -5.44 -0.14
CA ARG A 169 14.65 -4.55 -0.17
C ARG A 169 13.85 -4.73 -1.45
N ALA A 170 14.52 -4.74 -2.60
CA ALA A 170 13.86 -4.93 -3.89
C ALA A 170 13.10 -6.26 -3.96
N ARG A 171 13.70 -7.35 -3.45
CA ARG A 171 13.03 -8.67 -3.36
C ARG A 171 11.84 -8.67 -2.39
N ALA A 172 11.97 -8.01 -1.24
CA ALA A 172 10.88 -7.92 -0.27
C ALA A 172 9.69 -7.12 -0.82
N LEU A 173 9.95 -5.99 -1.50
CA LEU A 173 8.92 -5.18 -2.16
C LEU A 173 8.27 -5.91 -3.35
N GLY A 174 9.05 -6.70 -4.11
CA GLY A 174 8.51 -7.58 -5.14
C GLY A 174 7.51 -8.60 -4.58
N ARG A 175 7.84 -9.23 -3.44
CA ARG A 175 6.94 -10.14 -2.74
C ARG A 175 5.71 -9.43 -2.17
N TYR A 176 5.87 -8.22 -1.62
CA TYR A 176 4.76 -7.39 -1.17
C TYR A 176 3.77 -7.10 -2.31
N GLY A 177 4.26 -6.65 -3.46
CA GLY A 177 3.42 -6.41 -4.65
C GLY A 177 2.74 -7.69 -5.14
N ALA A 178 3.49 -8.81 -5.17
CA ALA A 178 2.95 -10.13 -5.53
C ALA A 178 1.81 -10.57 -4.59
N THR A 179 1.95 -10.31 -3.28
CA THR A 179 0.92 -10.62 -2.27
C THR A 179 -0.38 -9.87 -2.57
N GLY A 180 -0.31 -8.58 -2.93
CA GLY A 180 -1.50 -7.79 -3.24
C GLY A 180 -2.28 -8.30 -4.45
N GLY A 181 -1.57 -8.65 -5.55
CA GLY A 181 -2.22 -9.19 -6.74
C GLY A 181 -2.78 -10.60 -6.54
N LEU A 182 -2.05 -11.44 -5.80
CA LEU A 182 -2.51 -12.80 -5.48
C LEU A 182 -3.74 -12.76 -4.57
N ALA A 183 -3.79 -11.84 -3.61
CA ALA A 183 -4.89 -11.70 -2.68
C ALA A 183 -6.22 -11.40 -3.36
N ALA A 184 -6.21 -10.59 -4.43
CA ALA A 184 -7.43 -10.25 -5.18
C ALA A 184 -8.09 -11.50 -5.80
N VAL A 185 -7.28 -12.36 -6.41
CA VAL A 185 -7.79 -13.60 -7.03
C VAL A 185 -8.14 -14.64 -5.97
N LEU A 186 -7.26 -14.82 -4.97
CA LEU A 186 -7.53 -15.76 -3.87
C LEU A 186 -8.83 -15.38 -3.13
N GLY A 187 -9.08 -14.08 -2.90
CA GLY A 187 -10.31 -13.62 -2.26
C GLY A 187 -11.55 -14.05 -3.03
N GLN A 188 -11.58 -13.85 -4.34
CA GLN A 188 -12.72 -14.24 -5.17
C GLN A 188 -12.91 -15.76 -5.25
N VAL A 189 -11.83 -16.51 -5.47
CA VAL A 189 -11.88 -17.97 -5.56
C VAL A 189 -12.28 -18.59 -4.23
N LEU A 190 -11.64 -18.17 -3.12
CA LEU A 190 -11.98 -18.65 -1.78
C LEU A 190 -13.41 -18.29 -1.40
N GLY A 191 -13.87 -17.08 -1.74
CA GLY A 191 -15.26 -16.67 -1.52
C GLY A 191 -16.24 -17.60 -2.23
N GLY A 192 -16.02 -17.87 -3.51
CA GLY A 192 -16.84 -18.80 -4.28
C GLY A 192 -16.85 -20.21 -3.69
N VAL A 193 -15.68 -20.74 -3.32
CA VAL A 193 -15.55 -22.07 -2.74
C VAL A 193 -16.25 -22.15 -1.37
N LEU A 194 -15.97 -21.21 -0.45
CA LEU A 194 -16.51 -21.26 0.92
C LEU A 194 -18.03 -21.08 0.96
N VAL A 195 -18.56 -20.16 0.12
CA VAL A 195 -20.02 -19.96 0.02
C VAL A 195 -20.69 -21.16 -0.61
N SER A 196 -20.11 -21.74 -1.69
CA SER A 196 -20.68 -22.91 -2.37
C SER A 196 -20.61 -24.18 -1.53
N ALA A 197 -19.54 -24.34 -0.72
CA ALA A 197 -19.38 -25.50 0.16
C ALA A 197 -20.37 -25.50 1.30
N ASN A 198 -20.93 -24.35 1.66
CA ASN A 198 -21.92 -24.16 2.74
C ASN A 198 -21.62 -25.00 3.99
N ILE A 199 -20.38 -24.88 4.50
CA ILE A 199 -19.85 -25.67 5.61
C ILE A 199 -20.77 -25.51 6.83
N ASP A 200 -21.26 -26.63 7.37
CA ASP A 200 -22.15 -26.69 8.53
C ASP A 200 -23.39 -25.78 8.44
N ASN A 201 -23.87 -25.52 7.23
CA ASN A 201 -24.99 -24.59 6.96
C ASN A 201 -24.73 -23.15 7.43
N LEU A 202 -23.47 -22.75 7.56
CA LEU A 202 -23.09 -21.41 7.97
C LEU A 202 -23.21 -20.36 6.84
N GLY A 203 -23.56 -20.76 5.63
CA GLY A 203 -23.78 -19.88 4.48
C GLY A 203 -22.52 -19.07 4.14
N TRP A 204 -22.62 -17.75 4.25
CA TRP A 204 -21.53 -16.81 3.95
C TRP A 204 -20.52 -16.63 5.10
N ARG A 205 -20.87 -16.97 6.35
CA ARG A 205 -20.06 -16.71 7.54
C ARG A 205 -18.63 -17.24 7.49
N PRO A 206 -18.34 -18.42 6.86
CA PRO A 206 -16.98 -18.94 6.75
C PRO A 206 -15.98 -18.00 6.05
N ILE A 207 -16.43 -17.05 5.19
CA ILE A 207 -15.53 -16.10 4.55
C ILE A 207 -14.81 -15.19 5.56
N PHE A 208 -15.44 -14.88 6.69
CA PHE A 208 -14.83 -14.12 7.78
C PHE A 208 -14.13 -15.03 8.79
N LEU A 209 -14.75 -16.17 9.12
CA LEU A 209 -14.22 -17.09 10.13
C LEU A 209 -12.86 -17.69 9.73
N VAL A 210 -12.57 -17.84 8.44
CA VAL A 210 -11.27 -18.32 7.93
C VAL A 210 -10.11 -17.40 8.32
N ASN A 211 -10.36 -16.12 8.54
CA ASN A 211 -9.35 -15.16 8.97
C ASN A 211 -8.91 -15.40 10.44
N VAL A 212 -9.76 -16.01 11.25
CA VAL A 212 -9.50 -16.18 12.69
C VAL A 212 -8.31 -17.11 12.96
N PRO A 213 -8.27 -18.36 12.49
CA PRO A 213 -7.12 -19.22 12.69
C PRO A 213 -5.83 -18.67 12.08
N ILE A 214 -5.92 -18.01 10.89
CA ILE A 214 -4.77 -17.42 10.24
C ILE A 214 -4.24 -16.22 11.04
N GLY A 215 -5.14 -15.37 11.54
CA GLY A 215 -4.79 -14.21 12.36
C GLY A 215 -4.15 -14.62 13.70
N LEU A 216 -4.69 -15.63 14.37
CA LEU A 216 -4.10 -16.17 15.61
C LEU A 216 -2.70 -16.75 15.37
N ALA A 217 -2.52 -17.55 14.32
CA ALA A 217 -1.20 -18.06 13.94
C ALA A 217 -0.24 -16.90 13.59
N GLY A 218 -0.73 -15.90 12.83
CA GLY A 218 0.00 -14.70 12.48
C GLY A 218 0.48 -13.92 13.71
N LEU A 219 -0.37 -13.75 14.73
CA LEU A 219 -0.01 -13.08 15.98
C LEU A 219 1.15 -13.77 16.70
N VAL A 220 1.06 -15.11 16.87
CA VAL A 220 2.11 -15.91 17.54
C VAL A 220 3.42 -15.83 16.76
N LEU A 221 3.37 -15.98 15.44
CA LEU A 221 4.55 -15.93 14.59
C LEU A 221 5.14 -14.51 14.51
N ALA A 222 4.29 -13.48 14.51
CA ALA A 222 4.75 -12.09 14.46
C ALA A 222 5.48 -11.68 15.76
N GLN A 223 5.04 -12.14 16.91
CA GLN A 223 5.75 -11.91 18.17
C GLN A 223 7.20 -12.43 18.09
N ARG A 224 7.40 -13.59 17.45
CA ARG A 224 8.70 -14.27 17.39
C ARG A 224 9.60 -13.77 16.26
N TYR A 225 9.05 -13.51 15.07
CA TYR A 225 9.85 -13.31 13.84
C TYR A 225 9.87 -11.88 13.31
N VAL A 226 8.94 -11.00 13.73
CA VAL A 226 8.93 -9.61 13.27
C VAL A 226 9.91 -8.78 14.11
N PRO A 227 10.89 -8.11 13.47
CA PRO A 227 11.85 -7.28 14.19
C PRO A 227 11.20 -6.02 14.75
N ASP A 228 11.71 -5.52 15.88
CA ASP A 228 11.38 -4.19 16.36
C ASP A 228 12.26 -3.16 15.64
N THR A 229 11.63 -2.36 14.78
CA THR A 229 12.32 -1.35 13.95
C THR A 229 12.02 0.08 14.42
N ARG A 230 11.76 0.26 15.70
CA ARG A 230 11.50 1.58 16.29
C ARG A 230 12.74 2.47 16.19
N HIS A 231 12.56 3.71 15.68
CA HIS A 231 13.61 4.70 15.59
C HIS A 231 13.21 5.96 16.41
N GLY A 232 14.03 6.30 17.40
CA GLY A 232 13.93 7.55 18.14
C GLY A 232 12.79 7.64 19.18
N ALA A 233 12.60 8.86 19.72
CA ALA A 233 11.54 9.19 20.66
C ALA A 233 10.17 9.25 19.98
N PRO A 234 9.06 8.94 20.69
CA PRO A 234 7.71 9.07 20.16
C PRO A 234 7.45 10.52 19.70
N ALA A 235 7.07 10.67 18.43
CA ALA A 235 6.62 11.97 17.95
C ALA A 235 5.13 12.18 18.33
N PRO A 236 4.73 13.38 18.76
CA PRO A 236 3.34 13.67 19.08
C PRO A 236 2.46 13.49 17.82
N ILE A 237 1.24 13.03 18.02
CA ILE A 237 0.24 12.90 16.96
C ILE A 237 -0.41 14.27 16.75
N ASP A 238 -0.42 14.73 15.51
CA ASP A 238 -1.10 15.95 15.12
C ASP A 238 -2.61 15.71 15.00
N GLY A 239 -3.36 16.11 16.02
CA GLY A 239 -4.82 15.94 16.03
C GLY A 239 -5.53 16.77 14.97
N THR A 240 -5.09 18.01 14.74
CA THR A 240 -5.70 18.91 13.74
C THR A 240 -5.45 18.42 12.32
N GLY A 241 -4.19 18.04 12.00
CA GLY A 241 -3.85 17.42 10.72
C GLY A 241 -4.64 16.15 10.48
N THR A 242 -4.82 15.33 11.53
CA THR A 242 -5.64 14.10 11.49
C THR A 242 -7.09 14.38 11.11
N VAL A 243 -7.74 15.36 11.74
CA VAL A 243 -9.14 15.73 11.44
C VAL A 243 -9.27 16.28 10.02
N LEU A 244 -8.35 17.16 9.59
CA LEU A 244 -8.39 17.77 8.24
C LEU A 244 -8.14 16.71 7.15
N LEU A 245 -7.20 15.78 7.35
CA LEU A 245 -7.00 14.65 6.44
C LEU A 245 -8.25 13.77 6.41
N GLY A 246 -8.81 13.45 7.58
CA GLY A 246 -10.02 12.67 7.70
C GLY A 246 -11.19 13.29 6.94
N LEU A 247 -11.40 14.59 7.12
CA LEU A 247 -12.42 15.34 6.37
C LEU A 247 -12.18 15.29 4.87
N THR A 248 -10.92 15.47 4.42
CA THR A 248 -10.55 15.41 3.01
C THR A 248 -10.87 14.03 2.41
N VAL A 249 -10.48 12.97 3.10
CA VAL A 249 -10.69 11.58 2.62
C VAL A 249 -12.18 11.23 2.62
N LEU A 250 -12.92 11.55 3.69
CA LEU A 250 -14.35 11.27 3.78
C LEU A 250 -15.16 12.03 2.72
N THR A 251 -14.90 13.35 2.57
CA THR A 251 -15.64 14.18 1.60
C THR A 251 -15.33 13.81 0.15
N LEU A 252 -14.22 13.13 -0.10
CA LEU A 252 -13.88 12.60 -1.42
C LEU A 252 -14.40 11.18 -1.61
N LEU A 253 -14.11 10.24 -0.69
CA LEU A 253 -14.40 8.82 -0.90
C LEU A 253 -15.87 8.48 -0.76
N VAL A 254 -16.57 8.99 0.27
CA VAL A 254 -17.98 8.64 0.51
C VAL A 254 -18.87 8.94 -0.71
N PRO A 255 -18.85 10.15 -1.28
CA PRO A 255 -19.68 10.40 -2.47
C PRO A 255 -19.22 9.62 -3.70
N LEU A 256 -17.94 9.27 -3.82
CA LEU A 256 -17.43 8.48 -4.93
C LEU A 256 -17.84 6.99 -4.84
N THR A 257 -18.02 6.47 -3.63
CA THR A 257 -18.42 5.07 -3.43
C THR A 257 -19.94 4.90 -3.37
N GLU A 258 -20.66 5.85 -2.76
CA GLU A 258 -22.11 5.73 -2.49
C GLU A 258 -22.96 6.57 -3.44
N GLY A 259 -22.38 7.57 -4.11
CA GLY A 259 -23.15 8.58 -4.85
C GLY A 259 -24.05 8.01 -5.92
N GLU A 260 -23.58 7.00 -6.64
CA GLU A 260 -24.33 6.35 -7.71
C GLU A 260 -25.52 5.56 -7.16
N SER A 261 -25.31 4.77 -6.12
CA SER A 261 -26.33 3.92 -5.50
C SER A 261 -27.49 4.71 -4.88
N VAL A 262 -27.17 5.94 -4.37
CA VAL A 262 -28.18 6.83 -3.79
C VAL A 262 -28.70 7.90 -4.78
N GLY A 263 -28.32 7.82 -6.07
CA GLY A 263 -28.81 8.71 -7.12
C GLY A 263 -28.27 10.16 -7.04
N TRP A 264 -27.04 10.34 -6.55
CA TRP A 264 -26.35 11.63 -6.46
C TRP A 264 -27.15 12.75 -5.75
N PRO A 265 -27.64 12.54 -4.54
CA PRO A 265 -28.36 13.56 -3.81
C PRO A 265 -27.45 14.76 -3.51
N ALA A 266 -28.06 15.93 -3.22
CA ALA A 266 -27.34 17.18 -3.03
C ALA A 266 -26.21 17.12 -1.98
N TRP A 267 -26.33 16.27 -0.95
CA TRP A 267 -25.30 16.10 0.07
C TRP A 267 -24.02 15.45 -0.50
N THR A 268 -24.11 14.51 -1.45
CA THR A 268 -22.92 13.88 -2.09
C THR A 268 -22.18 14.91 -2.94
N ILE A 269 -22.93 15.73 -3.70
CA ILE A 269 -22.34 16.81 -4.50
C ILE A 269 -21.69 17.86 -3.58
N ALA A 270 -22.36 18.24 -2.48
CA ALA A 270 -21.80 19.15 -1.49
C ALA A 270 -20.48 18.61 -0.90
N MET A 271 -20.41 17.32 -0.56
CA MET A 271 -19.17 16.69 -0.10
C MET A 271 -18.06 16.77 -1.15
N LEU A 272 -18.34 16.52 -2.43
CA LEU A 272 -17.35 16.65 -3.51
C LEU A 272 -16.84 18.08 -3.69
N VAL A 273 -17.69 19.07 -3.47
CA VAL A 273 -17.30 20.50 -3.49
C VAL A 273 -16.46 20.86 -2.26
N ILE A 274 -16.75 20.28 -1.10
CA ILE A 274 -15.99 20.49 0.13
C ILE A 274 -14.60 19.81 0.06
N ALA A 275 -14.46 18.68 -0.64
CA ALA A 275 -13.22 17.90 -0.70
C ALA A 275 -11.98 18.72 -1.11
N PRO A 276 -11.98 19.51 -2.20
CA PRO A 276 -10.83 20.34 -2.56
C PRO A 276 -10.54 21.45 -1.55
N VAL A 277 -11.56 22.00 -0.89
CA VAL A 277 -11.41 23.02 0.17
C VAL A 277 -10.76 22.38 1.41
N ALA A 278 -11.22 21.21 1.82
CA ALA A 278 -10.64 20.44 2.92
C ALA A 278 -9.19 20.03 2.62
N ALA A 279 -8.91 19.58 1.40
CA ALA A 279 -7.56 19.27 0.95
C ALA A 279 -6.62 20.49 0.98
N ALA A 280 -7.10 21.65 0.51
CA ALA A 280 -6.33 22.90 0.56
C ALA A 280 -6.08 23.35 2.02
N ALA A 281 -7.08 23.24 2.88
CA ALA A 281 -6.96 23.55 4.31
C ALA A 281 -5.94 22.60 4.98
N PHE A 282 -6.01 21.30 4.70
CA PHE A 282 -5.05 20.31 5.17
C PHE A 282 -3.61 20.66 4.75
N VAL A 283 -3.38 20.88 3.46
CA VAL A 283 -2.05 21.22 2.93
C VAL A 283 -1.51 22.52 3.55
N ARG A 284 -2.36 23.56 3.66
CA ARG A 284 -1.95 24.83 4.29
C ARG A 284 -1.60 24.65 5.76
N TYR A 285 -2.37 23.85 6.48
CA TYR A 285 -2.10 23.53 7.87
C TYR A 285 -0.76 22.78 8.03
N GLU A 286 -0.53 21.72 7.26
CA GLU A 286 0.70 20.92 7.30
C GLU A 286 1.95 21.77 6.99
N VAL A 287 1.86 22.62 5.94
CA VAL A 287 2.96 23.55 5.58
C VAL A 287 3.22 24.56 6.71
N ARG A 288 2.17 25.05 7.37
CA ARG A 288 2.33 25.97 8.50
C ARG A 288 2.91 25.25 9.72
N ALA A 289 2.43 24.05 10.04
CA ALA A 289 2.94 23.23 11.14
C ALA A 289 4.43 22.94 10.99
N GLU A 290 4.87 22.52 9.80
CA GLU A 290 6.29 22.26 9.52
C GLU A 290 7.14 23.54 9.66
N ARG A 291 6.67 24.68 9.17
CA ARG A 291 7.38 25.98 9.27
C ARG A 291 7.49 26.51 10.71
N THR A 292 6.51 26.21 11.55
CA THR A 292 6.49 26.64 12.98
C THR A 292 7.17 25.66 13.92
N GLY A 293 7.82 24.59 13.37
CA GLY A 293 8.54 23.59 14.17
C GLY A 293 7.64 22.58 14.87
N HIS A 294 6.36 22.55 14.57
CA HIS A 294 5.46 21.49 14.98
C HIS A 294 5.66 20.26 14.11
N THR A 295 5.39 19.08 14.63
CA THR A 295 5.46 17.83 13.86
C THR A 295 4.19 17.63 13.06
N PRO A 296 4.18 17.86 11.72
CA PRO A 296 3.01 17.68 10.90
C PRO A 296 2.63 16.18 10.78
N LEU A 297 1.37 15.88 10.48
CA LEU A 297 0.90 14.51 10.23
C LEU A 297 1.58 13.93 8.98
N VAL A 298 1.58 14.68 7.90
CA VAL A 298 2.28 14.38 6.64
C VAL A 298 3.27 15.50 6.36
N PRO A 299 4.57 15.33 6.67
CA PRO A 299 5.55 16.38 6.40
C PRO A 299 5.54 16.78 4.93
N PRO A 300 5.24 18.06 4.57
CA PRO A 300 5.32 18.54 3.19
C PRO A 300 6.69 18.33 2.54
N SER A 301 7.76 18.29 3.34
CA SER A 301 9.10 17.93 2.89
C SER A 301 9.18 16.54 2.24
N LEU A 302 8.29 15.59 2.58
CA LEU A 302 8.19 14.31 1.87
C LEU A 302 7.87 14.48 0.38
N LEU A 303 7.03 15.46 0.02
CA LEU A 303 6.67 15.74 -1.37
C LEU A 303 7.78 16.51 -2.12
N GLN A 304 8.80 17.02 -1.41
CA GLN A 304 9.99 17.62 -2.02
C GLN A 304 10.91 16.55 -2.63
N HIS A 305 10.87 15.32 -2.09
CA HIS A 305 11.58 14.19 -2.69
C HIS A 305 11.00 13.85 -4.07
N ARG A 306 11.87 13.83 -5.08
CA ARG A 306 11.46 13.57 -6.48
C ARG A 306 10.81 12.21 -6.64
N SER A 307 11.32 11.20 -5.92
CA SER A 307 10.79 9.85 -5.93
C SER A 307 9.33 9.81 -5.45
N MET A 308 9.03 10.46 -4.31
CA MET A 308 7.68 10.52 -3.74
C MET A 308 6.72 11.25 -4.67
N ARG A 309 7.04 12.48 -5.05
CA ARG A 309 6.17 13.31 -5.90
C ARG A 309 5.87 12.67 -7.25
N ARG A 310 6.91 12.24 -7.98
CA ARG A 310 6.72 11.62 -9.31
C ARG A 310 6.11 10.24 -9.21
N GLY A 311 6.47 9.49 -8.17
CA GLY A 311 5.91 8.18 -7.94
C GLY A 311 4.41 8.22 -7.62
N LEU A 312 3.95 9.17 -6.80
CA LEU A 312 2.51 9.36 -6.51
C LEU A 312 1.73 9.81 -7.76
N LEU A 313 2.34 10.69 -8.59
CA LEU A 313 1.72 11.11 -9.86
C LEU A 313 1.53 9.94 -10.84
N LEU A 314 2.38 8.91 -10.78
CA LEU A 314 2.21 7.69 -11.59
C LEU A 314 1.31 6.67 -10.90
N ALA A 315 1.35 6.59 -9.57
CA ALA A 315 0.53 5.68 -8.79
C ALA A 315 -0.97 5.98 -8.95
N LEU A 316 -1.34 7.25 -8.95
CA LEU A 316 -2.75 7.67 -9.01
C LEU A 316 -3.45 7.15 -10.29
N PRO A 317 -3.03 7.46 -11.53
CA PRO A 317 -3.69 6.95 -12.73
C PRO A 317 -3.53 5.43 -12.88
N PHE A 318 -2.42 4.84 -12.43
CA PHE A 318 -2.21 3.40 -12.48
C PHE A 318 -3.24 2.64 -11.63
N PHE A 319 -3.42 3.04 -10.35
CA PHE A 319 -4.38 2.39 -9.46
C PHE A 319 -5.83 2.74 -9.81
N ALA A 320 -6.12 3.94 -10.32
CA ALA A 320 -7.44 4.28 -10.82
C ALA A 320 -7.83 3.38 -12.01
N GLY A 321 -6.91 3.19 -12.97
CA GLY A 321 -7.11 2.24 -14.07
C GLY A 321 -7.31 0.81 -13.56
N PHE A 322 -6.57 0.38 -12.55
CA PHE A 322 -6.72 -0.97 -11.98
C PHE A 322 -8.09 -1.18 -11.32
N GLY A 323 -8.56 -0.21 -10.50
CA GLY A 323 -9.88 -0.29 -9.87
C GLY A 323 -11.01 -0.34 -10.90
N ALA A 324 -10.97 0.57 -11.88
CA ALA A 324 -11.94 0.59 -12.98
C ALA A 324 -11.93 -0.71 -13.79
N PHE A 325 -10.73 -1.26 -14.08
CA PHE A 325 -10.60 -2.51 -14.83
C PHE A 325 -11.29 -3.67 -14.11
N MET A 326 -11.03 -3.84 -12.81
CA MET A 326 -11.63 -4.92 -12.02
C MET A 326 -13.15 -4.82 -12.00
N PHE A 327 -13.70 -3.62 -11.86
CA PHE A 327 -15.13 -3.35 -11.87
C PHE A 327 -15.76 -3.64 -13.23
N CYS A 328 -15.23 -3.04 -14.31
CA CYS A 328 -15.78 -3.20 -15.65
C CYS A 328 -15.63 -4.64 -16.19
N TYR A 329 -14.53 -5.34 -15.83
CA TYR A 329 -14.36 -6.75 -16.15
C TYR A 329 -15.43 -7.63 -15.49
N ALA A 330 -15.71 -7.38 -14.20
CA ALA A 330 -16.74 -8.13 -13.49
C ALA A 330 -18.12 -7.96 -14.15
N LEU A 331 -18.49 -6.74 -14.52
CA LEU A 331 -19.75 -6.45 -15.22
C LEU A 331 -19.78 -7.05 -16.64
N LEU A 332 -18.69 -6.94 -17.41
CA LEU A 332 -18.60 -7.56 -18.74
C LEU A 332 -18.89 -9.07 -18.66
N VAL A 333 -18.27 -9.76 -17.68
CA VAL A 333 -18.37 -11.22 -17.58
C VAL A 333 -19.69 -11.65 -16.95
N GLN A 334 -20.16 -10.98 -15.89
CA GLN A 334 -21.36 -11.40 -15.19
C GLN A 334 -22.65 -10.92 -15.85
N GLU A 335 -22.71 -9.65 -16.26
CA GLU A 335 -23.91 -9.09 -16.89
C GLU A 335 -23.89 -9.24 -18.42
N GLY A 336 -22.72 -9.03 -19.03
CA GLY A 336 -22.59 -9.11 -20.48
C GLY A 336 -22.58 -10.54 -21.03
N LEU A 337 -21.81 -11.44 -20.40
CA LEU A 337 -21.70 -12.85 -20.81
C LEU A 337 -22.56 -13.80 -19.96
N HIS A 338 -23.32 -13.28 -19.00
CA HIS A 338 -24.18 -14.03 -18.07
C HIS A 338 -23.45 -15.17 -17.33
N ALA A 339 -22.14 -14.99 -17.07
CA ALA A 339 -21.32 -15.98 -16.38
C ALA A 339 -21.45 -15.85 -14.86
N SER A 340 -21.24 -16.95 -14.14
CA SER A 340 -21.25 -16.93 -12.67
C SER A 340 -20.09 -16.12 -12.11
N ALA A 341 -20.24 -15.59 -10.88
CA ALA A 341 -19.18 -14.89 -10.16
C ALA A 341 -17.91 -15.76 -10.01
N LEU A 342 -18.06 -17.08 -9.82
CA LEU A 342 -16.94 -18.02 -9.78
C LEU A 342 -16.22 -18.09 -11.14
N THR A 343 -16.96 -18.15 -12.25
CA THR A 343 -16.40 -18.15 -13.61
C THR A 343 -15.65 -16.84 -13.87
N ALA A 344 -16.20 -15.70 -13.46
CA ALA A 344 -15.54 -14.41 -13.56
C ALA A 344 -14.22 -14.37 -12.75
N GLY A 345 -14.23 -14.87 -11.52
CA GLY A 345 -13.04 -14.99 -10.68
C GLY A 345 -11.97 -15.91 -11.27
N LEU A 346 -12.37 -17.10 -11.76
CA LEU A 346 -11.46 -18.05 -12.43
C LEU A 346 -10.88 -17.48 -13.73
N GLY A 347 -11.64 -16.67 -14.46
CA GLY A 347 -11.17 -15.96 -15.64
C GLY A 347 -9.98 -15.02 -15.38
N LEU A 348 -9.84 -14.52 -14.15
CA LEU A 348 -8.70 -13.67 -13.75
C LEU A 348 -7.43 -14.46 -13.39
N VAL A 349 -7.48 -15.80 -13.29
CA VAL A 349 -6.32 -16.63 -12.91
C VAL A 349 -5.12 -16.42 -13.84
N PRO A 350 -5.26 -16.36 -15.19
CA PRO A 350 -4.13 -16.07 -16.08
C PRO A 350 -3.44 -14.72 -15.78
N MET A 351 -4.23 -13.69 -15.49
CA MET A 351 -3.73 -12.37 -15.10
C MET A 351 -2.96 -12.44 -13.78
N ALA A 352 -3.51 -13.10 -12.77
CA ALA A 352 -2.88 -13.22 -11.46
C ALA A 352 -1.59 -14.04 -11.51
N ALA A 353 -1.55 -15.13 -12.27
CA ALA A 353 -0.37 -15.98 -12.43
C ALA A 353 0.80 -15.19 -13.05
N THR A 354 0.54 -14.46 -14.14
CA THR A 354 1.56 -13.65 -14.81
C THR A 354 1.96 -12.43 -14.00
N PHE A 355 1.02 -11.79 -13.29
CA PHE A 355 1.30 -10.74 -12.31
C PHE A 355 2.25 -11.22 -11.21
N LEU A 356 1.96 -12.38 -10.62
CA LEU A 356 2.82 -13.00 -9.59
C LEU A 356 4.22 -13.27 -10.12
N PHE A 357 4.33 -13.89 -11.30
CA PHE A 357 5.61 -14.15 -11.97
C PHE A 357 6.40 -12.85 -12.21
N ALA A 358 5.76 -11.82 -12.76
CA ALA A 358 6.36 -10.52 -13.00
C ALA A 358 6.84 -9.87 -11.70
N SER A 359 5.99 -9.85 -10.67
CA SER A 359 6.30 -9.25 -9.37
C SER A 359 7.50 -9.93 -8.70
N LEU A 360 7.58 -11.25 -8.74
CA LEU A 360 8.71 -12.02 -8.19
C LEU A 360 10.01 -11.82 -9.00
N SER A 361 9.90 -11.59 -10.31
CA SER A 361 11.02 -11.35 -11.20
C SER A 361 11.56 -9.91 -11.14
N THR A 362 10.76 -8.98 -10.60
CA THR A 362 11.02 -7.54 -10.61
C THR A 362 12.38 -7.17 -10.03
N SER A 363 12.82 -7.80 -8.92
CA SER A 363 14.10 -7.48 -8.28
C SER A 363 15.29 -7.71 -9.21
N ARG A 364 15.28 -8.80 -9.97
CA ARG A 364 16.33 -9.14 -10.95
C ARG A 364 16.29 -8.18 -12.15
N LEU A 365 15.09 -7.88 -12.62
CA LEU A 365 14.89 -6.97 -13.76
C LEU A 365 15.30 -5.53 -13.40
N LEU A 366 14.94 -5.03 -12.23
CA LEU A 366 15.36 -3.71 -11.73
C LEU A 366 16.87 -3.60 -11.57
N ALA A 367 17.52 -4.66 -11.07
CA ALA A 367 18.97 -4.71 -10.95
C ALA A 367 19.66 -4.57 -12.32
N ARG A 368 19.08 -5.15 -13.39
CA ARG A 368 19.65 -5.16 -14.74
C ARG A 368 19.25 -3.94 -15.57
N PHE A 369 17.98 -3.51 -15.50
CA PHE A 369 17.39 -2.53 -16.41
C PHE A 369 16.96 -1.22 -15.72
N GLY A 370 17.03 -1.14 -14.38
CA GLY A 370 16.62 0.04 -13.61
C GLY A 370 15.13 0.37 -13.83
N ALA A 371 14.80 1.67 -13.78
CA ALA A 371 13.42 2.14 -13.92
C ALA A 371 12.78 1.89 -15.32
N LYS A 372 13.56 1.42 -16.30
CA LYS A 372 13.04 0.99 -17.62
C LYS A 372 12.05 -0.16 -17.50
N VAL A 373 12.14 -0.95 -16.44
CA VAL A 373 11.19 -2.04 -16.14
C VAL A 373 9.77 -1.52 -16.00
N LEU A 374 9.56 -0.34 -15.37
CA LEU A 374 8.22 0.25 -15.25
C LEU A 374 7.67 0.67 -16.61
N ALA A 375 8.52 1.24 -17.48
CA ALA A 375 8.08 1.62 -18.83
C ALA A 375 7.71 0.39 -19.67
N ALA A 376 8.53 -0.67 -19.62
CA ALA A 376 8.22 -1.94 -20.26
C ALA A 376 6.92 -2.56 -19.71
N GLY A 377 6.72 -2.49 -18.39
CA GLY A 377 5.49 -2.93 -17.74
C GLY A 377 4.25 -2.19 -18.23
N GLY A 378 4.31 -0.85 -18.31
CA GLY A 378 3.20 -0.05 -18.83
C GLY A 378 2.89 -0.34 -20.30
N LEU A 379 3.91 -0.55 -21.14
CA LEU A 379 3.70 -0.93 -22.56
C LEU A 379 3.12 -2.35 -22.68
N LEU A 380 3.58 -3.31 -21.88
CA LEU A 380 2.99 -4.66 -21.85
C LEU A 380 1.53 -4.64 -21.36
N GLN A 381 1.24 -3.83 -20.34
CA GLN A 381 -0.14 -3.64 -19.88
C GLN A 381 -1.01 -3.08 -21.00
N ALA A 382 -0.55 -2.04 -21.70
CA ALA A 382 -1.27 -1.48 -22.85
C ALA A 382 -1.50 -2.53 -23.94
N ALA A 383 -0.48 -3.32 -24.29
CA ALA A 383 -0.60 -4.40 -25.28
C ALA A 383 -1.62 -5.46 -24.84
N GLY A 384 -1.59 -5.88 -23.57
CA GLY A 384 -2.57 -6.84 -23.04
C GLY A 384 -4.00 -6.31 -23.07
N LEU A 385 -4.20 -5.03 -22.74
CA LEU A 385 -5.50 -4.36 -22.83
C LEU A 385 -5.99 -4.24 -24.28
N ILE A 386 -5.09 -3.97 -25.24
CA ILE A 386 -5.41 -3.96 -26.68
C ILE A 386 -5.86 -5.36 -27.13
N ILE A 387 -5.09 -6.41 -26.78
CA ILE A 387 -5.45 -7.80 -27.09
C ILE A 387 -6.85 -8.10 -26.53
N LEU A 388 -7.09 -7.74 -25.26
CA LEU A 388 -8.39 -7.95 -24.61
C LEU A 388 -9.51 -7.22 -25.34
N GLY A 389 -9.32 -5.95 -25.70
CA GLY A 389 -10.30 -5.18 -26.47
C GLY A 389 -10.59 -5.79 -27.83
N VAL A 390 -9.55 -6.21 -28.56
CA VAL A 390 -9.72 -6.88 -29.87
C VAL A 390 -10.47 -8.21 -29.71
N THR A 391 -10.15 -9.00 -28.68
CA THR A 391 -10.85 -10.26 -28.37
C THR A 391 -12.34 -10.02 -28.12
N VAL A 392 -12.69 -9.01 -27.32
CA VAL A 392 -14.09 -8.64 -27.06
C VAL A 392 -14.77 -8.15 -28.35
N TRP A 393 -14.10 -7.28 -29.12
CA TRP A 393 -14.67 -6.75 -30.35
C TRP A 393 -14.97 -7.82 -31.41
N LEU A 394 -14.08 -8.82 -31.56
CA LEU A 394 -14.24 -9.89 -32.55
C LEU A 394 -15.17 -11.02 -32.07
N GLY A 395 -15.18 -11.33 -30.76
CA GLY A 395 -15.91 -12.49 -30.22
C GLY A 395 -17.34 -12.19 -29.79
N TRP A 396 -17.70 -10.91 -29.56
CA TRP A 396 -19.03 -10.56 -29.08
C TRP A 396 -20.14 -10.87 -30.08
N PRO A 397 -21.30 -11.39 -29.64
CA PRO A 397 -21.73 -11.73 -28.26
C PRO A 397 -21.44 -13.19 -27.83
N HIS A 398 -20.77 -13.99 -28.63
CA HIS A 398 -20.54 -15.44 -28.38
C HIS A 398 -19.19 -15.73 -27.71
N LEU A 399 -18.60 -14.71 -27.09
CA LEU A 399 -17.29 -14.77 -26.45
C LEU A 399 -17.29 -15.71 -25.24
N ALA A 400 -16.40 -16.69 -25.22
CA ALA A 400 -16.14 -17.48 -24.03
C ALA A 400 -15.16 -16.75 -23.09
N VAL A 401 -15.38 -16.84 -21.76
CA VAL A 401 -14.51 -16.20 -20.75
C VAL A 401 -13.05 -16.65 -20.88
N ALA A 402 -12.81 -17.88 -21.30
CA ALA A 402 -11.47 -18.42 -21.54
C ALA A 402 -10.71 -17.70 -22.67
N GLU A 403 -11.39 -17.14 -23.65
CA GLU A 403 -10.77 -16.40 -24.76
C GLU A 403 -10.15 -15.08 -24.32
N LEU A 404 -10.57 -14.54 -23.17
CA LEU A 404 -9.99 -13.36 -22.56
C LEU A 404 -8.58 -13.63 -21.96
N ALA A 405 -8.24 -14.91 -21.73
CA ALA A 405 -7.02 -15.30 -21.01
C ALA A 405 -5.72 -14.75 -21.62
N PRO A 406 -5.48 -14.72 -22.95
CA PRO A 406 -4.25 -14.17 -23.51
C PRO A 406 -4.06 -12.68 -23.20
N GLY A 407 -5.12 -11.87 -23.40
CA GLY A 407 -5.09 -10.43 -23.08
C GLY A 407 -4.89 -10.18 -21.59
N LEU A 408 -5.59 -10.92 -20.73
CA LEU A 408 -5.46 -10.88 -19.27
C LEU A 408 -4.04 -11.27 -18.81
N ALA A 409 -3.46 -12.32 -19.40
CA ALA A 409 -2.10 -12.76 -19.06
C ALA A 409 -1.06 -11.69 -19.39
N VAL A 410 -1.12 -11.08 -20.57
CA VAL A 410 -0.19 -10.02 -20.98
C VAL A 410 -0.39 -8.77 -20.13
N ALA A 411 -1.64 -8.37 -19.86
CA ALA A 411 -1.96 -7.24 -18.99
C ALA A 411 -1.44 -7.45 -17.56
N GLY A 412 -1.62 -8.66 -17.00
CA GLY A 412 -1.14 -9.03 -15.68
C GLY A 412 0.39 -8.99 -15.56
N LEU A 413 1.09 -9.49 -16.59
CA LEU A 413 2.55 -9.38 -16.68
C LEU A 413 3.00 -7.92 -16.62
N GLY A 414 2.37 -7.05 -17.41
CA GLY A 414 2.63 -5.61 -17.42
C GLY A 414 2.37 -4.95 -16.08
N GLN A 415 1.23 -5.23 -15.45
CA GLN A 415 0.87 -4.69 -14.13
C GLN A 415 1.85 -5.10 -13.03
N GLY A 416 2.30 -6.37 -12.99
CA GLY A 416 3.28 -6.83 -12.01
C GLY A 416 4.63 -6.13 -12.16
N LEU A 417 5.05 -5.80 -13.39
CA LEU A 417 6.26 -5.03 -13.67
C LEU A 417 6.14 -3.55 -13.34
N VAL A 418 4.93 -3.00 -13.20
CA VAL A 418 4.72 -1.61 -12.75
C VAL A 418 4.54 -1.56 -11.23
N MET A 419 3.59 -2.31 -10.68
CA MET A 419 3.16 -2.20 -9.28
C MET A 419 4.29 -2.45 -8.30
N SER A 420 5.02 -3.56 -8.43
CA SER A 420 6.07 -3.94 -7.49
C SER A 420 7.22 -2.93 -7.41
N PRO A 421 7.81 -2.46 -8.55
CA PRO A 421 8.86 -1.45 -8.48
C PRO A 421 8.35 -0.07 -8.10
N LEU A 422 7.09 0.25 -8.38
CA LEU A 422 6.50 1.55 -8.05
C LEU A 422 6.55 1.82 -6.54
N PHE A 423 6.17 0.84 -5.69
CA PHE A 423 6.30 0.95 -4.23
C PHE A 423 7.75 1.26 -3.81
N GLY A 424 8.71 0.55 -4.40
CA GLY A 424 10.14 0.76 -4.12
C GLY A 424 10.65 2.13 -4.54
N VAL A 425 10.22 2.61 -5.72
CA VAL A 425 10.64 3.91 -6.25
C VAL A 425 10.04 5.05 -5.44
N VAL A 426 8.75 5.00 -5.12
CA VAL A 426 8.07 6.04 -4.33
C VAL A 426 8.75 6.23 -2.99
N LEU A 427 9.09 5.13 -2.30
CA LEU A 427 9.68 5.17 -0.95
C LEU A 427 11.22 5.24 -0.95
N SER A 428 11.89 5.29 -2.12
CA SER A 428 13.35 5.16 -2.21
C SER A 428 14.13 6.28 -1.51
N GLU A 429 13.62 7.49 -1.50
CA GLU A 429 14.22 8.68 -0.88
C GLU A 429 13.59 9.02 0.48
N VAL A 430 12.58 8.25 0.93
CA VAL A 430 11.91 8.48 2.22
C VAL A 430 12.81 8.05 3.37
N PRO A 431 13.10 8.93 4.34
CA PRO A 431 13.92 8.58 5.50
C PRO A 431 13.30 7.47 6.34
N PRO A 432 14.10 6.54 6.90
CA PRO A 432 13.60 5.43 7.73
C PRO A 432 12.77 5.88 8.94
N ALA A 433 13.04 7.05 9.49
CA ALA A 433 12.32 7.61 10.64
C ALA A 433 10.83 7.89 10.34
N VAL A 434 10.50 8.25 9.09
CA VAL A 434 9.14 8.57 8.64
C VAL A 434 8.63 7.59 7.58
N ALA A 435 9.20 6.38 7.56
CA ALA A 435 8.83 5.35 6.58
C ALA A 435 7.37 4.91 6.71
N GLY A 436 6.83 4.87 7.93
CA GLY A 436 5.41 4.58 8.18
C GLY A 436 4.49 5.63 7.59
N THR A 437 4.80 6.91 7.81
CA THR A 437 4.06 8.03 7.20
C THR A 437 4.11 7.97 5.67
N GLY A 438 5.31 7.77 5.09
CA GLY A 438 5.47 7.62 3.63
C GLY A 438 4.67 6.44 3.07
N ALA A 439 4.69 5.29 3.75
CA ALA A 439 3.89 4.11 3.39
C ALA A 439 2.38 4.41 3.49
N GLY A 440 1.96 5.10 4.56
CA GLY A 440 0.56 5.53 4.75
C GLY A 440 0.08 6.43 3.62
N VAL A 441 0.85 7.44 3.24
CA VAL A 441 0.51 8.35 2.12
C VAL A 441 0.37 7.56 0.81
N LEU A 442 1.31 6.67 0.52
CA LEU A 442 1.27 5.85 -0.70
C LEU A 442 0.04 4.94 -0.73
N THR A 443 -0.25 4.25 0.38
CA THR A 443 -1.41 3.34 0.45
C THR A 443 -2.75 4.09 0.46
N THR A 444 -2.84 5.27 1.08
CA THR A 444 -4.02 6.14 0.97
C THR A 444 -4.22 6.61 -0.47
N THR A 445 -3.15 7.04 -1.16
CA THR A 445 -3.21 7.40 -2.58
C THR A 445 -3.69 6.22 -3.42
N GLN A 446 -3.20 5.01 -3.15
CA GLN A 446 -3.65 3.79 -3.82
C GLN A 446 -5.15 3.56 -3.65
N GLN A 447 -5.66 3.59 -2.41
CA GLN A 447 -7.07 3.32 -2.12
C GLN A 447 -7.99 4.41 -2.70
N THR A 448 -7.61 5.68 -2.55
CA THR A 448 -8.34 6.80 -3.16
C THR A 448 -8.38 6.67 -4.69
N ALA A 449 -7.27 6.27 -5.30
CA ALA A 449 -7.18 6.08 -6.75
C ALA A 449 -8.06 4.91 -7.23
N LEU A 450 -8.08 3.79 -6.51
CA LEU A 450 -8.95 2.65 -6.81
C LEU A 450 -10.43 3.09 -6.83
N ALA A 451 -10.87 3.79 -5.78
CA ALA A 451 -12.24 4.30 -5.68
C ALA A 451 -12.55 5.34 -6.77
N LEU A 452 -11.62 6.27 -7.04
CA LEU A 452 -11.77 7.26 -8.12
C LEU A 452 -11.91 6.60 -9.50
N GLY A 453 -11.16 5.51 -9.73
CA GLY A 453 -11.26 4.75 -10.98
C GLY A 453 -12.65 4.14 -11.18
N VAL A 454 -13.18 3.51 -10.16
CA VAL A 454 -14.56 2.96 -10.20
C VAL A 454 -15.57 4.08 -10.39
N ALA A 455 -15.48 5.16 -9.60
CA ALA A 455 -16.42 6.27 -9.68
C ALA A 455 -16.37 7.07 -11.00
N THR A 456 -15.26 7.06 -11.72
CA THR A 456 -15.15 7.78 -13.01
C THR A 456 -15.36 6.87 -14.21
N LEU A 457 -14.46 5.91 -14.41
CA LEU A 457 -14.53 4.99 -15.55
C LEU A 457 -15.59 3.92 -15.36
N GLY A 458 -15.92 3.53 -14.11
CA GLY A 458 -17.02 2.63 -13.81
C GLY A 458 -18.37 3.27 -14.14
N SER A 459 -18.61 4.50 -13.68
CA SER A 459 -19.84 5.24 -14.02
C SER A 459 -19.94 5.55 -15.51
N LEU A 460 -18.80 5.84 -16.19
CA LEU A 460 -18.78 5.97 -17.64
C LEU A 460 -19.21 4.66 -18.34
N PHE A 461 -18.73 3.52 -17.83
CA PHE A 461 -19.14 2.21 -18.33
C PHE A 461 -20.64 2.00 -18.18
N LEU A 462 -21.19 2.23 -16.98
CA LEU A 462 -22.62 2.02 -16.68
C LEU A 462 -23.51 2.93 -17.52
N SER A 463 -23.17 4.22 -17.65
CA SER A 463 -23.92 5.16 -18.50
C SER A 463 -23.97 4.69 -19.95
N LEU A 464 -22.83 4.32 -20.53
CA LEU A 464 -22.77 3.83 -21.89
C LEU A 464 -23.52 2.49 -22.07
N ALA A 465 -23.41 1.57 -21.11
CA ALA A 465 -24.11 0.30 -21.16
C ALA A 465 -25.65 0.48 -21.11
N GLY A 466 -26.14 1.46 -20.31
CA GLY A 466 -27.55 1.80 -20.15
C GLY A 466 -28.16 2.53 -21.36
N ASP A 467 -27.36 3.34 -22.07
CA ASP A 467 -27.83 4.14 -23.22
C ASP A 467 -28.05 3.32 -24.53
N GLY A 468 -28.10 1.99 -24.44
CA GLY A 468 -28.34 1.11 -25.59
C GLY A 468 -27.14 0.84 -26.48
N THR A 469 -25.96 1.37 -26.16
CA THR A 469 -24.69 1.08 -26.88
C THR A 469 -24.15 -0.33 -26.57
N GLY A 470 -24.64 -0.93 -25.48
CA GLY A 470 -24.30 -2.28 -25.07
C GLY A 470 -23.01 -2.40 -24.24
N VAL A 471 -22.97 -3.43 -23.40
CA VAL A 471 -21.88 -3.71 -22.43
C VAL A 471 -20.52 -3.84 -23.12
N SER A 472 -20.47 -4.44 -24.32
CA SER A 472 -19.20 -4.60 -25.07
C SER A 472 -18.61 -3.26 -25.51
N THR A 473 -19.44 -2.36 -26.06
CA THR A 473 -18.98 -1.03 -26.50
C THR A 473 -18.52 -0.19 -25.32
N ALA A 474 -19.28 -0.20 -24.21
CA ALA A 474 -18.90 0.46 -22.97
C ALA A 474 -17.52 -0.04 -22.47
N PHE A 475 -17.30 -1.36 -22.50
CA PHE A 475 -16.02 -1.95 -22.13
C PHE A 475 -14.87 -1.50 -23.04
N LEU A 476 -15.10 -1.49 -24.36
CA LEU A 476 -14.08 -1.03 -25.33
C LEU A 476 -13.67 0.43 -25.13
N VAL A 477 -14.63 1.31 -24.82
CA VAL A 477 -14.33 2.73 -24.50
C VAL A 477 -13.46 2.81 -23.25
N VAL A 478 -13.82 2.13 -22.17
CA VAL A 478 -13.04 2.15 -20.92
C VAL A 478 -11.65 1.55 -21.12
N ILE A 479 -11.53 0.43 -21.85
CA ILE A 479 -10.22 -0.18 -22.17
C ILE A 479 -9.36 0.79 -22.97
N THR A 480 -9.93 1.52 -23.94
CA THR A 480 -9.18 2.50 -24.73
C THR A 480 -8.60 3.60 -23.84
N VAL A 481 -9.38 4.14 -22.91
CA VAL A 481 -8.87 5.11 -21.92
C VAL A 481 -7.74 4.51 -21.10
N GLN A 482 -7.88 3.27 -20.66
CA GLN A 482 -6.85 2.60 -19.85
C GLN A 482 -5.56 2.31 -20.64
N VAL A 483 -5.65 2.02 -21.93
CA VAL A 483 -4.48 1.92 -22.81
C VAL A 483 -3.71 3.24 -22.84
N VAL A 484 -4.41 4.36 -22.98
CA VAL A 484 -3.79 5.70 -22.93
C VAL A 484 -3.11 5.95 -21.59
N VAL A 485 -3.79 5.60 -20.49
CA VAL A 485 -3.22 5.71 -19.13
C VAL A 485 -1.97 4.83 -18.98
N ALA A 486 -1.99 3.58 -19.44
CA ALA A 486 -0.84 2.68 -19.37
C ALA A 486 0.37 3.19 -20.17
N ILE A 487 0.14 3.75 -21.35
CA ILE A 487 1.17 4.43 -22.14
C ILE A 487 1.69 5.67 -21.41
N GLY A 488 0.81 6.46 -20.80
CA GLY A 488 1.15 7.62 -19.97
C GLY A 488 2.05 7.24 -18.78
N VAL A 489 1.73 6.14 -18.09
CA VAL A 489 2.57 5.59 -17.01
C VAL A 489 3.94 5.16 -17.55
N ALA A 490 3.99 4.49 -18.71
CA ALA A 490 5.24 4.09 -19.34
C ALA A 490 6.11 5.30 -19.73
N ALA A 491 5.51 6.36 -20.26
CA ALA A 491 6.20 7.59 -20.60
C ALA A 491 6.69 8.34 -19.36
N GLY A 492 5.85 8.45 -18.32
CA GLY A 492 6.17 9.11 -17.06
C GLY A 492 7.28 8.41 -16.27
N ALA A 493 7.44 7.10 -16.44
CA ALA A 493 8.52 6.33 -15.81
C ALA A 493 9.92 6.85 -16.22
N ARG A 494 10.09 7.53 -17.36
CA ARG A 494 11.34 8.18 -17.78
C ARG A 494 11.82 9.26 -16.81
N GLY A 495 10.89 9.86 -16.06
CA GLY A 495 11.18 10.89 -15.08
C GLY A 495 11.60 10.37 -13.70
N LEU A 496 11.54 9.06 -13.46
CA LEU A 496 11.81 8.47 -12.16
C LEU A 496 13.33 8.37 -11.85
N PRO A 497 13.73 8.43 -10.57
CA PRO A 497 15.10 8.12 -10.16
C PRO A 497 15.52 6.73 -10.66
N GLY A 498 16.77 6.61 -11.12
CA GLY A 498 17.31 5.35 -11.65
C GLY A 498 17.03 5.08 -13.14
N TRP A 499 16.30 5.94 -13.85
CA TRP A 499 16.15 5.81 -15.32
C TRP A 499 17.48 5.84 -16.07
N ARG A 500 18.40 6.74 -15.63
CA ARG A 500 19.75 6.90 -16.20
C ARG A 500 20.85 6.16 -15.45
N ALA A 501 20.54 5.52 -14.33
CA ALA A 501 21.54 4.83 -13.55
C ALA A 501 21.84 3.48 -14.18
N ARG A 502 22.95 3.44 -14.88
CA ARG A 502 24.00 2.44 -14.99
C ARG A 502 24.62 2.34 -16.37
N ILE A 503 25.44 3.31 -16.63
CA ILE A 503 26.69 3.09 -17.39
C ILE A 503 27.88 3.48 -16.49
N ALA A 504 27.64 4.18 -15.37
CA ALA A 504 28.70 4.80 -14.56
C ALA A 504 29.34 3.89 -13.47
N VAL A 505 28.70 2.80 -13.04
CA VAL A 505 29.26 1.93 -11.98
C VAL A 505 30.14 0.84 -12.58
N ALA A 506 29.76 0.27 -13.73
CA ALA A 506 30.62 -0.73 -14.42
C ALA A 506 31.91 -0.11 -14.97
N GLY A 507 31.92 1.19 -15.29
CA GLY A 507 33.12 1.89 -15.76
C GLY A 507 34.10 2.29 -14.67
N ARG A 508 33.64 2.46 -13.41
CA ARG A 508 34.52 2.77 -12.27
C ARG A 508 35.19 1.55 -11.68
N ASP A 509 34.48 0.41 -11.66
CA ASP A 509 35.05 -0.84 -11.14
C ASP A 509 36.09 -1.45 -12.12
N LEU A 510 35.92 -1.23 -13.43
CA LEU A 510 36.91 -1.61 -14.46
C LEU A 510 38.13 -0.67 -14.49
N ALA A 511 37.94 0.62 -14.17
CA ALA A 511 39.06 1.57 -14.06
C ALA A 511 39.87 1.39 -12.75
N ALA A 512 39.24 0.91 -11.68
CA ALA A 512 39.92 0.59 -10.43
C ALA A 512 40.68 -0.74 -10.47
N ALA A 513 40.23 -1.71 -11.28
CA ALA A 513 40.89 -3.02 -11.45
C ALA A 513 42.02 -2.99 -12.49
N GLY A 514 42.21 -1.92 -13.24
CA GLY A 514 43.28 -1.74 -14.21
C GLY A 514 44.53 -1.01 -13.70
N HIS A 515 44.56 -0.65 -12.39
CA HIS A 515 45.67 0.07 -11.73
C HIS A 515 46.22 -0.66 -10.48
N SER A 516 45.98 -1.97 -10.35
CA SER A 516 46.59 -2.80 -9.33
C SER A 516 47.55 -3.83 -9.95
#